data_9392f201e0e7b7d3fe31d35706d5f889
#
_entry.id   9392f201e0e7b7d3fe31d35706d5f889
#
_cell.length_a   1.000
_cell.length_b   1.000
_cell.length_c   1.000
_cell.angle_alpha   90.00
_cell.angle_beta   90.00
_cell.angle_gamma   90.00
#
_symmetry.space_group_name_H-M   'P 1'
#
loop_
_entity.id
_entity.type
_entity.pdbx_description
1 polymer ?
#
loop_
_entity_poly.entity_id
_entity_poly.type
_entity_poly.pdbx_seq_one_letter_code
_entity_poly.pdbx_strand_id
1 'polypeptide(L)'
;MRAWAHPVRLRILSLLTAQAMSAAEVARELDLTHANASYHLRHLHSAGLLSVESTEKVRGGLAKRYRYLPEQEPENPGGATPISTFHALADELTRRGVQARAGRQVVSDAELWVRPDDWADAREAVYAAMAALHRAAVPADTPGAVRTSNTVAMFEMHPR
;
A
#
# COMPACT_ATOMS: atom_id res chain seq x y z
N MET A 1 -9.16 0.16 -9.30
CA MET A 1 -7.95 -0.64 -8.96
C MET A 1 -6.76 -0.58 -9.94
N ARG A 2 -6.83 0.01 -11.13
CA ARG A 2 -5.63 0.23 -11.99
C ARG A 2 -4.53 1.06 -11.29
N ALA A 3 -4.88 1.86 -10.29
CA ALA A 3 -3.91 2.65 -9.54
C ALA A 3 -2.90 1.80 -8.73
N TRP A 4 -3.24 0.58 -8.33
CA TRP A 4 -2.35 -0.36 -7.62
C TRP A 4 -1.41 -1.14 -8.55
N ALA A 5 -1.68 -1.19 -9.84
CA ALA A 5 -0.99 -2.01 -10.81
C ALA A 5 0.40 -1.45 -11.23
N HIS A 6 1.16 -0.92 -10.28
CA HIS A 6 2.51 -0.40 -10.53
C HIS A 6 3.37 -0.44 -9.25
N PRO A 7 4.56 -1.08 -9.25
CA PRO A 7 5.40 -1.24 -8.06
C PRO A 7 5.76 0.10 -7.37
N VAL A 8 6.06 1.14 -8.13
CA VAL A 8 6.37 2.47 -7.56
C VAL A 8 5.19 3.03 -6.78
N ARG A 9 3.95 2.84 -7.24
CA ARG A 9 2.76 3.32 -6.53
C ARG A 9 2.53 2.59 -5.23
N LEU A 10 2.77 1.28 -5.18
CA LEU A 10 2.73 0.50 -3.94
C LEU A 10 3.75 1.02 -2.92
N ARG A 11 4.97 1.36 -3.38
CA ARG A 11 6.00 1.96 -2.52
C ARG A 11 5.60 3.34 -2.00
N ILE A 12 4.99 4.17 -2.85
CA ILE A 12 4.48 5.49 -2.45
C ILE A 12 3.40 5.34 -1.38
N LEU A 13 2.40 4.48 -1.58
CA LEU A 13 1.35 4.22 -0.58
C LEU A 13 1.96 3.77 0.75
N SER A 14 2.92 2.86 0.71
CA SER A 14 3.64 2.38 1.89
C SER A 14 4.35 3.51 2.67
N LEU A 15 5.00 4.45 1.97
CA LEU A 15 5.64 5.61 2.61
C LEU A 15 4.61 6.55 3.25
N LEU A 16 3.52 6.80 2.53
CA LEU A 16 2.50 7.77 2.93
C LEU A 16 1.53 7.25 4.00
N THR A 17 1.66 5.99 4.41
CA THR A 17 0.89 5.42 5.51
C THR A 17 1.32 6.02 6.86
N ALA A 18 2.62 6.12 7.11
CA ALA A 18 3.15 6.58 8.39
C ALA A 18 3.12 8.11 8.53
N GLN A 19 3.33 8.84 7.45
CA GLN A 19 3.42 10.31 7.46
C GLN A 19 3.05 10.93 6.11
N ALA A 20 2.58 12.18 6.15
CA ALA A 20 2.36 12.93 4.91
C ALA A 20 3.67 13.41 4.31
N MET A 21 3.82 13.30 2.99
CA MET A 21 5.03 13.72 2.27
C MET A 21 4.69 14.50 1.00
N SER A 22 5.58 15.42 0.64
CA SER A 22 5.58 16.14 -0.63
C SER A 22 6.19 15.31 -1.76
N ALA A 23 6.00 15.75 -3.01
CA ALA A 23 6.62 15.09 -4.17
C ALA A 23 8.16 15.10 -4.11
N ALA A 24 8.76 16.13 -3.54
CA ALA A 24 10.22 16.22 -3.39
C ALA A 24 10.75 15.20 -2.36
N GLU A 25 10.04 15.02 -1.24
CA GLU A 25 10.38 14.02 -0.22
C GLU A 25 10.22 12.60 -0.79
N VAL A 26 9.09 12.30 -1.43
CA VAL A 26 8.87 10.99 -2.08
C VAL A 26 9.93 10.70 -3.15
N ALA A 27 10.31 11.70 -3.96
CA ALA A 27 11.35 11.56 -4.97
C ALA A 27 12.68 11.14 -4.35
N ARG A 28 13.08 11.78 -3.25
CA ARG A 28 14.32 11.47 -2.52
C ARG A 28 14.28 10.08 -1.89
N GLU A 29 13.16 9.71 -1.22
CA GLU A 29 13.05 8.42 -0.52
C GLU A 29 13.02 7.21 -1.48
N LEU A 30 12.50 7.38 -2.69
CA LEU A 30 12.37 6.30 -3.67
C LEU A 30 13.38 6.36 -4.81
N ASP A 31 14.32 7.30 -4.76
CA ASP A 31 15.29 7.57 -5.82
C ASP A 31 14.61 7.80 -7.19
N LEU A 32 13.62 8.70 -7.19
CA LEU A 32 12.86 9.08 -8.37
C LEU A 32 13.18 10.54 -8.77
N THR A 33 12.93 10.87 -10.04
CA THR A 33 12.85 12.29 -10.40
C THR A 33 11.62 12.94 -9.79
N HIS A 34 11.70 14.24 -9.47
CA HIS A 34 10.55 14.99 -8.96
C HIS A 34 9.34 14.91 -9.89
N ALA A 35 9.55 14.93 -11.21
CA ALA A 35 8.49 14.81 -12.21
C ALA A 35 7.78 13.46 -12.11
N ASN A 36 8.53 12.35 -11.94
CA ASN A 36 7.98 11.01 -11.82
C ASN A 36 7.21 10.84 -10.51
N ALA A 37 7.76 11.28 -9.38
CA ALA A 37 7.04 11.28 -8.09
C ALA A 37 5.74 12.09 -8.18
N SER A 38 5.79 13.31 -8.73
CA SER A 38 4.60 14.16 -8.93
C SER A 38 3.55 13.51 -9.84
N TYR A 39 3.97 12.81 -10.88
CA TYR A 39 3.07 12.06 -11.77
C TYR A 39 2.32 10.98 -11.01
N HIS A 40 3.04 10.13 -10.27
CA HIS A 40 2.44 9.04 -9.51
C HIS A 40 1.54 9.54 -8.38
N LEU A 41 1.94 10.57 -7.65
CA LEU A 41 1.13 11.18 -6.59
C LEU A 41 -0.19 11.75 -7.12
N ARG A 42 -0.15 12.47 -8.24
CA ARG A 42 -1.37 12.98 -8.89
C ARG A 42 -2.28 11.85 -9.35
N HIS A 43 -1.72 10.78 -9.91
CA HIS A 43 -2.49 9.62 -10.35
C HIS A 43 -3.16 8.91 -9.18
N LEU A 44 -2.45 8.69 -8.07
CA LEU A 44 -3.01 8.10 -6.85
C LEU A 44 -4.07 8.99 -6.21
N HIS A 45 -3.84 10.31 -6.17
CA HIS A 45 -4.80 11.28 -5.65
C HIS A 45 -6.07 11.34 -6.51
N SER A 46 -5.96 11.37 -7.84
CA SER A 46 -7.12 11.34 -8.74
C SER A 46 -7.91 10.04 -8.68
N ALA A 47 -7.27 8.95 -8.26
CA ALA A 47 -7.92 7.66 -8.00
C ALA A 47 -8.56 7.57 -6.59
N GLY A 48 -8.49 8.64 -5.78
CA GLY A 48 -9.06 8.67 -4.43
C GLY A 48 -8.24 7.91 -3.37
N LEU A 49 -7.03 7.46 -3.70
CA LEU A 49 -6.16 6.71 -2.77
C LEU A 49 -5.32 7.61 -1.87
N LEU A 50 -5.15 8.88 -2.22
CA LEU A 50 -4.42 9.85 -1.42
C LEU A 50 -5.28 11.07 -1.13
N SER A 51 -5.19 11.59 0.08
CA SER A 51 -5.69 12.90 0.46
C SER A 51 -4.55 13.94 0.50
N VAL A 52 -4.88 15.22 0.32
CA VAL A 52 -3.97 16.32 0.59
C VAL A 52 -4.16 16.71 2.05
N GLU A 53 -3.18 16.39 2.89
CA GLU A 53 -3.22 16.70 4.33
C GLU A 53 -2.92 18.19 4.58
N SER A 54 -1.94 18.74 3.86
CA SER A 54 -1.54 20.14 3.99
C SER A 54 -0.93 20.68 2.69
N THR A 55 -0.82 22.00 2.62
CA THR A 55 -0.13 22.70 1.54
C THR A 55 0.88 23.67 2.17
N GLU A 56 2.14 23.56 1.77
CA GLU A 56 3.24 24.37 2.29
C GLU A 56 3.77 25.34 1.22
N LYS A 57 4.11 26.56 1.64
CA LYS A 57 4.77 27.53 0.75
C LYS A 57 6.25 27.16 0.66
N VAL A 58 6.72 26.88 -0.55
CA VAL A 58 8.12 26.57 -0.85
C VAL A 58 8.69 27.57 -1.83
N ARG A 59 10.02 27.58 -1.98
CA ARG A 59 10.69 28.42 -2.97
C ARG A 59 10.24 28.01 -4.37
N GLY A 60 9.41 28.86 -5.01
CA GLY A 60 8.87 28.59 -6.34
C GLY A 60 7.40 28.15 -6.40
N GLY A 61 6.66 28.12 -5.28
CA GLY A 61 5.23 27.82 -5.32
C GLY A 61 4.67 27.18 -4.06
N LEU A 62 3.66 26.35 -4.25
CA LEU A 62 2.97 25.60 -3.20
C LEU A 62 3.25 24.10 -3.37
N ALA A 63 3.77 23.46 -2.34
CA ALA A 63 3.95 22.02 -2.25
C ALA A 63 2.78 21.39 -1.50
N LYS A 64 2.12 20.42 -2.12
CA LYS A 64 1.09 19.61 -1.45
C LYS A 64 1.78 18.47 -0.71
N ARG A 65 1.36 18.19 0.52
CA ARG A 65 1.71 16.98 1.28
C ARG A 65 0.57 15.99 1.20
N TYR A 66 0.88 14.79 0.73
CA TYR A 66 -0.08 13.73 0.52
C TYR A 66 -0.02 12.72 1.64
N ARG A 67 -1.18 12.18 2.03
CA ARG A 67 -1.35 11.13 3.01
C ARG A 67 -2.13 9.97 2.42
N TYR A 68 -1.77 8.75 2.76
CA TYR A 68 -2.54 7.55 2.49
C TYR A 68 -3.29 7.12 3.75
N LEU A 69 -4.59 6.98 3.64
CA LEU A 69 -5.48 6.52 4.70
C LEU A 69 -6.24 5.30 4.17
N PRO A 70 -5.79 4.08 4.49
CA PRO A 70 -6.40 2.84 3.97
C PRO A 70 -7.89 2.72 4.22
N GLU A 71 -8.38 3.27 5.34
CA GLU A 71 -9.80 3.28 5.70
C GLU A 71 -10.67 4.16 4.79
N GLN A 72 -10.05 5.03 4.01
CA GLN A 72 -10.72 5.93 3.07
C GLN A 72 -10.60 5.44 1.62
N GLU A 73 -10.10 4.22 1.42
CA GLU A 73 -10.05 3.68 0.07
C GLU A 73 -11.46 3.57 -0.54
N PRO A 74 -11.60 3.99 -1.79
CA PRO A 74 -12.87 3.83 -2.48
C PRO A 74 -13.24 2.34 -2.55
N GLU A 75 -14.42 2.00 -2.09
CA GLU A 75 -14.97 0.67 -2.34
C GLU A 75 -14.98 0.40 -3.84
N ASN A 76 -14.60 -0.80 -4.24
CA ASN A 76 -14.69 -1.26 -5.61
C ASN A 76 -15.69 -2.44 -5.71
N PRO A 77 -16.97 -2.18 -5.45
CA PRO A 77 -17.97 -3.22 -5.44
C PRO A 77 -18.08 -3.86 -6.84
N GLY A 78 -17.80 -5.15 -6.92
CA GLY A 78 -17.92 -5.95 -8.13
C GLY A 78 -16.82 -5.75 -9.18
N GLY A 79 -15.81 -4.94 -8.91
CA GLY A 79 -14.67 -4.76 -9.82
C GLY A 79 -13.59 -5.81 -9.62
N ALA A 80 -13.29 -6.61 -10.66
CA ALA A 80 -12.17 -7.55 -10.61
C ALA A 80 -10.84 -6.81 -10.43
N THR A 81 -9.97 -7.36 -9.59
CA THR A 81 -8.59 -6.87 -9.46
C THR A 81 -7.82 -7.23 -10.73
N PRO A 82 -7.26 -6.25 -11.47
CA PRO A 82 -6.50 -6.54 -12.68
C PRO A 82 -5.30 -7.44 -12.39
N ILE A 83 -4.98 -8.36 -13.29
CA ILE A 83 -3.81 -9.25 -13.18
C ILE A 83 -2.50 -8.46 -12.97
N SER A 84 -2.39 -7.27 -13.55
CA SER A 84 -1.25 -6.37 -13.34
C SER A 84 -1.07 -5.91 -11.89
N THR A 85 -2.13 -5.92 -11.07
CA THR A 85 -2.01 -5.66 -9.63
C THR A 85 -1.33 -6.82 -8.93
N PHE A 86 -1.70 -8.06 -9.26
CA PHE A 86 -1.05 -9.26 -8.70
C PHE A 86 0.43 -9.32 -9.09
N HIS A 87 0.79 -8.99 -10.35
CA HIS A 87 2.18 -8.88 -10.77
C HIS A 87 2.94 -7.83 -9.95
N ALA A 88 2.37 -6.63 -9.77
CA ALA A 88 3.01 -5.58 -8.99
C ALA A 88 3.20 -5.97 -7.51
N LEU A 89 2.25 -6.70 -6.91
CA LEU A 89 2.36 -7.23 -5.56
C LEU A 89 3.46 -8.32 -5.47
N ALA A 90 3.53 -9.22 -6.44
CA ALA A 90 4.56 -10.27 -6.51
C ALA A 90 5.96 -9.67 -6.65
N ASP A 91 6.13 -8.67 -7.52
CA ASP A 91 7.40 -7.94 -7.69
C ASP A 91 7.84 -7.28 -6.38
N GLU A 92 6.93 -6.59 -5.68
CA GLU A 92 7.22 -5.96 -4.40
C GLU A 92 7.47 -6.96 -3.28
N LEU A 93 6.76 -8.09 -3.25
CA LEU A 93 7.01 -9.17 -2.30
C LEU A 93 8.43 -9.75 -2.50
N THR A 94 8.80 -10.05 -3.73
CA THR A 94 10.14 -10.55 -4.08
C THR A 94 11.23 -9.54 -3.69
N ARG A 95 11.06 -8.27 -4.05
CA ARG A 95 12.01 -7.19 -3.72
C ARG A 95 12.21 -7.02 -2.21
N ARG A 96 11.14 -7.15 -1.43
CA ARG A 96 11.19 -7.02 0.04
C ARG A 96 11.67 -8.31 0.70
N GLY A 97 11.35 -9.47 0.14
CA GLY A 97 11.66 -10.78 0.69
C GLY A 97 13.16 -11.02 0.91
N VAL A 98 14.01 -10.50 0.01
CA VAL A 98 15.48 -10.59 0.16
C VAL A 98 16.01 -9.83 1.38
N GLN A 99 15.21 -8.95 1.98
CA GLN A 99 15.55 -8.18 3.19
C GLN A 99 14.89 -8.77 4.45
N ALA A 100 14.19 -9.90 4.33
CA ALA A 100 13.49 -10.52 5.45
C ALA A 100 14.48 -11.06 6.51
N ARG A 101 14.17 -10.83 7.80
CA ARG A 101 14.99 -11.35 8.90
C ARG A 101 14.61 -12.80 9.19
N ALA A 102 15.60 -13.64 9.36
CA ALA A 102 15.40 -15.03 9.75
C ALA A 102 14.63 -15.15 11.08
N GLY A 103 13.78 -16.18 11.19
CA GLY A 103 13.05 -16.54 12.41
C GLY A 103 11.87 -15.61 12.79
N ARG A 104 11.55 -14.61 11.97
CA ARG A 104 10.44 -13.69 12.21
C ARG A 104 9.57 -13.51 10.96
N GLN A 105 9.17 -14.64 10.38
CA GLN A 105 8.41 -14.68 9.14
C GLN A 105 7.19 -15.58 9.33
N VAL A 106 6.07 -15.18 8.73
CA VAL A 106 4.89 -16.01 8.52
C VAL A 106 4.68 -16.09 7.02
N VAL A 107 4.65 -17.30 6.48
CA VAL A 107 4.35 -17.55 5.07
C VAL A 107 3.24 -18.59 5.04
N SER A 108 2.18 -18.31 4.30
CA SER A 108 1.07 -19.22 4.08
C SER A 108 0.61 -19.11 2.63
N ASP A 109 0.33 -20.26 2.04
CA ASP A 109 -0.25 -20.38 0.71
C ASP A 109 -1.22 -21.57 0.71
N ALA A 110 -2.43 -21.38 0.19
CA ALA A 110 -3.43 -22.43 0.08
C ALA A 110 -4.50 -22.13 -0.97
N GLU A 111 -4.95 -23.17 -1.66
CA GLU A 111 -6.18 -23.19 -2.46
C GLU A 111 -7.16 -24.13 -1.77
N LEU A 112 -8.27 -23.60 -1.22
CA LEU A 112 -9.18 -24.31 -0.34
C LEU A 112 -10.62 -24.15 -0.79
N TRP A 113 -11.45 -25.17 -0.48
CA TRP A 113 -12.90 -25.08 -0.50
C TRP A 113 -13.38 -24.87 0.93
N VAL A 114 -14.03 -23.73 1.19
CA VAL A 114 -14.54 -23.34 2.51
C VAL A 114 -16.02 -22.94 2.42
N ARG A 115 -16.71 -22.95 3.53
CA ARG A 115 -18.07 -22.42 3.58
C ARG A 115 -18.06 -20.89 3.43
N PRO A 116 -19.13 -20.30 2.87
CA PRO A 116 -19.19 -18.84 2.68
C PRO A 116 -18.99 -18.05 3.99
N ASP A 117 -19.57 -18.50 5.10
CA ASP A 117 -19.45 -17.82 6.40
C ASP A 117 -18.02 -17.88 6.93
N ASP A 118 -17.36 -19.05 6.87
CA ASP A 118 -15.96 -19.22 7.28
C ASP A 118 -15.03 -18.35 6.42
N TRP A 119 -15.35 -18.17 5.12
CA TRP A 119 -14.63 -17.28 4.23
C TRP A 119 -14.81 -15.81 4.59
N ALA A 120 -16.04 -15.39 4.90
CA ALA A 120 -16.34 -14.02 5.31
C ALA A 120 -15.59 -13.66 6.60
N ASP A 121 -15.66 -14.53 7.61
CA ASP A 121 -14.99 -14.34 8.90
C ASP A 121 -13.47 -14.24 8.76
N ALA A 122 -12.86 -15.11 7.94
CA ALA A 122 -11.41 -15.09 7.68
C ALA A 122 -10.98 -13.79 6.99
N ARG A 123 -11.75 -13.33 6.00
CA ARG A 123 -11.46 -12.05 5.32
C ARG A 123 -11.54 -10.87 6.27
N GLU A 124 -12.58 -10.82 7.11
CA GLU A 124 -12.74 -9.74 8.09
C GLU A 124 -11.62 -9.73 9.11
N ALA A 125 -11.22 -10.88 9.63
CA ALA A 125 -10.11 -10.99 10.59
C ALA A 125 -8.80 -10.51 9.99
N VAL A 126 -8.48 -10.88 8.74
CA VAL A 126 -7.27 -10.42 8.04
C VAL A 126 -7.34 -8.93 7.76
N TYR A 127 -8.49 -8.41 7.31
CA TYR A 127 -8.68 -6.98 7.09
C TYR A 127 -8.46 -6.18 8.39
N ALA A 128 -9.06 -6.62 9.49
CA ALA A 128 -8.91 -5.97 10.80
C ALA A 128 -7.45 -5.94 11.27
N ALA A 129 -6.72 -7.04 11.08
CA ALA A 129 -5.29 -7.13 11.42
C ALA A 129 -4.45 -6.15 10.59
N MET A 130 -4.70 -6.07 9.28
CA MET A 130 -4.00 -5.15 8.39
C MET A 130 -4.31 -3.69 8.72
N ALA A 131 -5.58 -3.36 8.98
CA ALA A 131 -5.99 -2.02 9.40
C ALA A 131 -5.34 -1.62 10.73
N ALA A 132 -5.22 -2.54 11.69
CA ALA A 132 -4.52 -2.29 12.95
C ALA A 132 -3.03 -1.95 12.73
N LEU A 133 -2.34 -2.68 11.86
CA LEU A 133 -0.94 -2.39 11.51
C LEU A 133 -0.80 -1.03 10.82
N HIS A 134 -1.70 -0.67 9.93
CA HIS A 134 -1.67 0.64 9.26
C HIS A 134 -1.87 1.78 10.26
N ARG A 135 -2.83 1.66 11.21
CA ARG A 135 -3.04 2.67 12.27
C ARG A 135 -1.85 2.79 13.22
N ALA A 136 -1.13 1.70 13.44
CA ALA A 136 0.06 1.66 14.29
C ALA A 136 1.36 2.12 13.57
N ALA A 137 1.28 2.44 12.28
CA ALA A 137 2.45 2.87 11.52
C ALA A 137 3.02 4.19 12.06
N VAL A 138 4.33 4.22 12.23
CA VAL A 138 5.10 5.37 12.74
C VAL A 138 6.21 5.74 11.75
N PRO A 139 6.75 6.97 11.80
CA PRO A 139 7.90 7.37 11.00
C PRO A 139 9.09 6.42 11.18
N ALA A 140 9.91 6.26 10.13
CA ALA A 140 11.00 5.28 10.09
C ALA A 140 12.10 5.53 11.13
N ASP A 141 12.25 6.77 11.60
CA ASP A 141 13.22 7.21 12.61
C ASP A 141 12.70 7.10 14.05
N THR A 142 11.49 6.56 14.25
CA THR A 142 10.91 6.36 15.58
C THR A 142 11.74 5.36 16.40
N PRO A 143 12.24 5.72 17.58
CA PRO A 143 13.04 4.80 18.40
C PRO A 143 12.29 3.51 18.72
N GLY A 144 12.91 2.36 18.50
CA GLY A 144 12.33 1.04 18.74
C GLY A 144 11.35 0.55 17.67
N ALA A 145 11.07 1.34 16.63
CA ALA A 145 10.22 0.90 15.53
C ALA A 145 10.85 -0.27 14.75
N VAL A 146 10.01 -1.18 14.29
CA VAL A 146 10.42 -2.34 13.49
C VAL A 146 9.88 -2.18 12.08
N ARG A 147 10.77 -2.24 11.09
CA ARG A 147 10.37 -2.25 9.68
C ARG A 147 9.74 -3.59 9.33
N THR A 148 8.46 -3.59 8.97
CA THR A 148 7.70 -4.79 8.56
C THR A 148 7.34 -4.72 7.09
N SER A 149 7.05 -5.89 6.50
CA SER A 149 6.47 -6.03 5.16
C SER A 149 5.27 -6.95 5.24
N ASN A 150 4.14 -6.47 4.79
CA ASN A 150 2.89 -7.21 4.75
C ASN A 150 2.34 -7.18 3.33
N THR A 151 1.98 -8.34 2.79
CA THR A 151 1.31 -8.48 1.49
C THR A 151 0.25 -9.54 1.66
N VAL A 152 -0.99 -9.18 1.37
CA VAL A 152 -2.13 -10.09 1.44
C VAL A 152 -2.91 -9.98 0.12
N ALA A 153 -3.27 -11.13 -0.43
CA ALA A 153 -4.22 -11.24 -1.53
C ALA A 153 -5.14 -12.42 -1.25
N MET A 154 -6.41 -12.12 -0.99
CA MET A 154 -7.47 -13.11 -0.76
C MET A 154 -8.57 -12.87 -1.78
N PHE A 155 -8.99 -13.90 -2.48
CA PHE A 155 -10.02 -13.81 -3.52
C PHE A 155 -10.70 -15.16 -3.73
N GLU A 156 -11.94 -15.10 -4.18
CA GLU A 156 -12.67 -16.28 -4.62
C GLU A 156 -12.24 -16.66 -6.02
N MET A 157 -12.09 -17.95 -6.26
CA MET A 157 -11.77 -18.49 -7.59
C MET A 157 -13.03 -19.00 -8.26
N HIS A 158 -13.03 -19.02 -9.60
CA HIS A 158 -14.11 -19.69 -10.33
C HIS A 158 -14.13 -21.19 -10.01
N PRO A 159 -15.32 -21.78 -9.84
CA PRO A 159 -15.42 -23.24 -9.73
C PRO A 159 -14.79 -23.90 -10.94
N ARG A 160 -14.12 -25.03 -10.73
CA ARG A 160 -13.59 -25.86 -11.84
C ARG A 160 -14.71 -26.62 -12.52
#